data_17fdd73bd4102f1a94852cf87f649407
#
_entry.id   17fdd73bd4102f1a94852cf87f649407
#
_cell.length_a   1.000
_cell.length_b   1.000
_cell.length_c   1.000
_cell.angle_alpha   90.00
_cell.angle_beta   90.00
_cell.angle_gamma   90.00
#
_symmetry.space_group_name_H-M   'P 1'
#
loop_
_entity.id
_entity.type
_entity.pdbx_description
1 polymer ?
#
loop_
_entity_poly.entity_id
_entity_poly.type
_entity_poly.pdbx_seq_one_letter_code
_entity_poly.pdbx_strand_id
1 'polypeptide(L)'
;MAQLKLILLDFDGTLVDTRRANAAAYIETLAEVNVTLTEKEYLEKYFGVRCIEFMQMLGFSDADQIARLRNRKVELYPKYFDSVRLNEELWGWCCMMRRMGVKVWIVSTGHIDNIRNVM
;
A
#
# COMPACT_ATOMS: atom_id res chain seq x y z
N MET A 1 27.40 -16.07 19.55
CA MET A 1 26.65 -14.83 19.28
C MET A 1 25.67 -15.05 18.13
N ALA A 2 24.41 -14.76 18.36
CA ALA A 2 23.40 -14.91 17.31
C ALA A 2 23.63 -13.89 16.18
N GLN A 3 23.57 -14.35 14.94
CA GLN A 3 23.66 -13.48 13.79
C GLN A 3 22.27 -13.25 13.21
N LEU A 4 21.94 -11.99 12.92
CA LEU A 4 20.74 -11.64 12.21
C LEU A 4 20.87 -12.09 10.75
N LYS A 5 20.02 -13.01 10.29
CA LYS A 5 20.08 -13.58 8.94
C LYS A 5 18.96 -13.13 8.03
N LEU A 6 17.86 -12.65 8.59
CA LEU A 6 16.67 -12.26 7.85
C LEU A 6 16.00 -11.07 8.51
N ILE A 7 15.60 -10.10 7.69
CA ILE A 7 14.80 -8.95 8.09
C ILE A 7 13.52 -8.99 7.27
N LEU A 8 12.38 -8.93 7.96
CA LEU A 8 11.07 -8.75 7.33
C LEU A 8 10.66 -7.29 7.51
N LEU A 9 10.37 -6.62 6.40
CA LEU A 9 10.09 -5.19 6.39
C LEU A 9 8.70 -4.94 5.82
N ASP A 10 7.87 -4.24 6.58
CA ASP A 10 6.58 -3.77 6.09
C ASP A 10 6.79 -2.67 5.05
N PHE A 11 6.07 -2.76 3.92
CA PHE A 11 6.22 -1.81 2.83
C PHE A 11 5.45 -0.52 3.09
N ASP A 12 4.11 -0.63 3.23
CA ASP A 12 3.25 0.54 3.40
C ASP A 12 3.33 1.10 4.82
N GLY A 13 3.64 2.38 4.92
CA GLY A 13 3.69 3.07 6.20
C GLY A 13 5.01 2.90 6.97
N THR A 14 5.89 1.99 6.53
CA THR A 14 7.20 1.77 7.15
C THR A 14 8.33 2.15 6.20
N LEU A 15 8.52 1.39 5.13
CA LEU A 15 9.55 1.69 4.14
C LEU A 15 9.15 2.84 3.23
N VAL A 16 7.88 2.87 2.84
CA VAL A 16 7.35 3.87 1.90
C VAL A 16 6.08 4.47 2.49
N ASP A 17 5.98 5.78 2.50
CA ASP A 17 4.75 6.47 2.88
C ASP A 17 3.86 6.61 1.65
N THR A 18 2.87 5.74 1.58
CA THR A 18 1.91 5.67 0.48
C THR A 18 0.51 6.14 0.88
N ARG A 19 0.35 6.72 2.07
CA ARG A 19 -0.96 7.06 2.63
C ARG A 19 -1.80 7.94 1.72
N ARG A 20 -1.23 9.04 1.23
CA ARG A 20 -1.95 9.99 0.37
C ARG A 20 -2.28 9.39 -0.98
N ALA A 21 -1.34 8.63 -1.58
CA ALA A 21 -1.56 7.99 -2.87
C ALA A 21 -2.66 6.94 -2.79
N ASN A 22 -2.66 6.11 -1.75
CA ASN A 22 -3.73 5.13 -1.52
C ASN A 22 -5.08 5.81 -1.30
N ALA A 23 -5.12 6.83 -0.45
CA ALA A 23 -6.35 7.58 -0.19
C ALA A 23 -6.92 8.16 -1.48
N ALA A 24 -6.10 8.86 -2.25
CA ALA A 24 -6.53 9.50 -3.50
C ALA A 24 -7.05 8.49 -4.51
N ALA A 25 -6.36 7.37 -4.69
CA ALA A 25 -6.78 6.33 -5.63
C ALA A 25 -8.12 5.70 -5.21
N TYR A 26 -8.32 5.42 -3.93
CA TYR A 26 -9.60 4.88 -3.45
C TYR A 26 -10.73 5.91 -3.54
N ILE A 27 -10.46 7.17 -3.20
CA ILE A 27 -11.46 8.25 -3.30
C ILE A 27 -11.94 8.36 -4.74
N GLU A 28 -11.04 8.39 -5.72
CA GLU A 28 -11.41 8.48 -7.14
C GLU A 28 -12.16 7.24 -7.60
N THR A 29 -11.69 6.05 -7.22
CA THR A 29 -12.36 4.79 -7.57
C THR A 29 -13.79 4.74 -7.05
N LEU A 30 -13.99 5.11 -5.79
CA LEU A 30 -15.31 5.07 -5.16
C LEU A 30 -16.23 6.18 -5.69
N ALA A 31 -15.69 7.33 -6.06
CA ALA A 31 -16.47 8.40 -6.68
C ALA A 31 -17.10 7.96 -8.00
N GLU A 32 -16.44 7.07 -8.74
CA GLU A 32 -16.98 6.54 -10.01
C GLU A 32 -18.24 5.68 -9.80
N VAL A 33 -18.45 5.17 -8.60
CA VAL A 33 -19.68 4.42 -8.22
C VAL A 33 -20.54 5.19 -7.23
N ASN A 34 -20.39 6.50 -7.17
CA ASN A 34 -21.18 7.42 -6.34
C ASN A 34 -21.02 7.20 -4.84
N VAL A 35 -19.88 6.70 -4.41
CA VAL A 35 -19.53 6.56 -2.99
C VAL A 35 -18.55 7.67 -2.60
N THR A 36 -18.90 8.44 -1.59
CA THR A 36 -18.04 9.51 -1.08
C THR A 36 -17.16 9.00 0.04
N LEU A 37 -15.86 9.23 -0.07
CA LEU A 37 -14.87 8.92 0.95
C LEU A 37 -13.96 10.13 1.11
N THR A 38 -13.67 10.52 2.33
CA THR A 38 -12.71 11.59 2.60
C THR A 38 -11.34 11.00 2.92
N GLU A 39 -10.28 11.78 2.68
CA GLU A 39 -8.92 11.37 3.03
C GLU A 39 -8.81 11.06 4.53
N LYS A 40 -9.42 11.91 5.36
CA LYS A 40 -9.41 11.73 6.81
C LYS A 40 -10.04 10.39 7.23
N GLU A 41 -11.21 10.07 6.68
CA GLU A 41 -11.88 8.79 6.96
C GLU A 41 -11.02 7.60 6.57
N TYR A 42 -10.43 7.67 5.38
CA TYR A 42 -9.58 6.59 4.90
C TYR A 42 -8.38 6.38 5.81
N LEU A 43 -7.67 7.45 6.15
CA LEU A 43 -6.46 7.36 6.98
C LEU A 43 -6.76 6.90 8.40
N GLU A 44 -7.89 7.29 8.97
CA GLU A 44 -8.24 6.92 10.35
C GLU A 44 -8.80 5.50 10.47
N LYS A 45 -9.54 5.03 9.46
CA LYS A 45 -10.31 3.79 9.59
C LYS A 45 -9.86 2.66 8.68
N TYR A 46 -9.30 2.96 7.53
CA TYR A 46 -9.15 1.97 6.46
C TYR A 46 -7.71 1.77 5.99
N PHE A 47 -6.80 2.67 6.30
CA PHE A 47 -5.42 2.52 5.87
C PHE A 47 -4.81 1.24 6.45
N GLY A 48 -4.18 0.44 5.59
CA GLY A 48 -3.60 -0.84 5.97
C GLY A 48 -4.57 -2.02 5.93
N VAL A 49 -5.87 -1.77 5.76
CA VAL A 49 -6.87 -2.84 5.59
C VAL A 49 -6.80 -3.36 4.15
N ARG A 50 -6.93 -4.67 3.97
CA ARG A 50 -6.96 -5.28 2.64
C ARG A 50 -8.14 -4.75 1.84
N CYS A 51 -7.95 -4.62 0.52
CA CYS A 51 -8.97 -4.06 -0.35
C CYS A 51 -10.32 -4.78 -0.22
N ILE A 52 -10.33 -6.10 -0.19
CA ILE A 52 -11.57 -6.88 -0.07
C ILE A 52 -12.30 -6.55 1.24
N GLU A 53 -11.57 -6.56 2.35
CA GLU A 53 -12.13 -6.24 3.68
C GLU A 53 -12.63 -4.80 3.73
N PHE A 54 -11.87 -3.87 3.17
CA PHE A 54 -12.22 -2.46 3.09
C PHE A 54 -13.53 -2.26 2.32
N MET A 55 -13.68 -2.91 1.17
CA MET A 55 -14.90 -2.82 0.37
C MET A 55 -16.10 -3.43 1.10
N GLN A 56 -15.90 -4.54 1.81
CA GLN A 56 -16.96 -5.14 2.64
C GLN A 56 -17.40 -4.20 3.77
N MET A 57 -16.47 -3.50 4.39
CA MET A 57 -16.78 -2.51 5.44
C MET A 57 -17.61 -1.34 4.89
N LEU A 58 -17.46 -1.02 3.61
CA LEU A 58 -18.25 0.01 2.93
C LEU A 58 -19.63 -0.50 2.45
N GLY A 59 -19.92 -1.78 2.63
CA GLY A 59 -21.20 -2.37 2.27
C GLY A 59 -21.23 -3.11 0.94
N PHE A 60 -20.10 -3.24 0.24
CA PHE A 60 -20.02 -4.05 -0.98
C PHE A 60 -19.96 -5.53 -0.63
N SER A 61 -20.79 -6.34 -1.25
CA SER A 61 -20.84 -7.78 -1.02
C SER A 61 -20.64 -8.62 -2.28
N ASP A 62 -20.77 -8.01 -3.46
CA ASP A 62 -20.56 -8.69 -4.74
C ASP A 62 -19.07 -8.83 -5.04
N ALA A 63 -18.59 -10.07 -5.11
CA ALA A 63 -17.19 -10.37 -5.37
C ALA A 63 -16.72 -9.79 -6.71
N ASP A 64 -17.55 -9.82 -7.76
CA ASP A 64 -17.20 -9.27 -9.07
C ASP A 64 -17.08 -7.74 -9.02
N GLN A 65 -17.97 -7.07 -8.29
CA GLN A 65 -17.90 -5.64 -8.10
C GLN A 65 -16.65 -5.23 -7.31
N ILE A 66 -16.35 -5.95 -6.25
CA ILE A 66 -15.14 -5.71 -5.44
C ILE A 66 -13.89 -5.88 -6.30
N ALA A 67 -13.84 -6.92 -7.13
CA ALA A 67 -12.72 -7.16 -8.03
C ALA A 67 -12.55 -6.01 -9.04
N ARG A 68 -13.65 -5.51 -9.62
CA ARG A 68 -13.61 -4.36 -10.54
C ARG A 68 -13.12 -3.11 -9.86
N LEU A 69 -13.57 -2.84 -8.65
CA LEU A 69 -13.12 -1.67 -7.86
C LEU A 69 -11.64 -1.77 -7.54
N ARG A 70 -11.18 -2.94 -7.13
CA ARG A 70 -9.76 -3.18 -6.87
C ARG A 70 -8.90 -2.95 -8.11
N ASN A 71 -9.32 -3.50 -9.24
CA ASN A 71 -8.60 -3.33 -10.50
C ASN A 71 -8.57 -1.86 -10.93
N ARG A 72 -9.67 -1.14 -10.75
CA ARG A 72 -9.73 0.29 -11.05
C ARG A 72 -8.79 1.10 -10.16
N LYS A 73 -8.75 0.78 -8.88
CA LYS A 73 -7.81 1.43 -7.96
C LYS A 73 -6.37 1.20 -8.38
N VAL A 74 -6.02 -0.02 -8.78
CA VAL A 74 -4.67 -0.35 -9.27
C VAL A 74 -4.33 0.46 -10.52
N GLU A 75 -5.28 0.65 -11.44
CA GLU A 75 -5.09 1.48 -12.63
C GLU A 75 -4.86 2.96 -12.30
N LEU A 76 -5.56 3.49 -11.31
CA LEU A 76 -5.47 4.89 -10.91
C LEU A 76 -4.28 5.20 -9.99
N TYR A 77 -3.78 4.20 -9.30
CA TYR A 77 -2.76 4.37 -8.27
C TYR A 77 -1.49 5.07 -8.76
N PRO A 78 -0.91 4.72 -9.92
CA PRO A 78 0.29 5.40 -10.42
C PRO A 78 0.13 6.90 -10.64
N LYS A 79 -1.09 7.37 -10.91
CA LYS A 79 -1.39 8.79 -11.09
C LYS A 79 -1.01 9.63 -9.85
N TYR A 80 -0.98 9.01 -8.68
CA TYR A 80 -0.73 9.67 -7.40
C TYR A 80 0.66 9.38 -6.81
N PHE A 81 1.56 8.78 -7.59
CA PHE A 81 2.90 8.42 -7.09
C PHE A 81 3.76 9.62 -6.71
N ASP A 82 3.45 10.81 -7.18
CA ASP A 82 4.15 12.02 -6.78
C ASP A 82 4.06 12.31 -5.27
N SER A 83 3.04 11.79 -4.61
CA SER A 83 2.83 11.95 -3.17
C SER A 83 3.51 10.86 -2.33
N VAL A 84 4.10 9.84 -2.96
CA VAL A 84 4.79 8.75 -2.27
C VAL A 84 6.14 9.23 -1.75
N ARG A 85 6.46 8.86 -0.52
CA ARG A 85 7.74 9.20 0.11
C ARG A 85 8.43 7.95 0.62
N LEU A 86 9.69 7.78 0.25
CA LEU A 86 10.53 6.69 0.73
C LEU A 86 11.16 7.09 2.07
N ASN A 87 11.18 6.15 3.01
CA ASN A 87 11.98 6.30 4.22
C ASN A 87 13.44 6.01 3.87
N GLU A 88 14.19 7.06 3.56
CA GLU A 88 15.56 6.95 3.05
C GLU A 88 16.52 6.37 4.08
N GLU A 89 16.37 6.72 5.35
CA GLU A 89 17.19 6.18 6.43
C GLU A 89 17.03 4.67 6.56
N LEU A 90 15.78 4.22 6.59
CA LEU A 90 15.45 2.79 6.68
C LEU A 90 15.95 2.04 5.44
N TRP A 91 15.77 2.61 4.27
CA TRP A 91 16.26 2.02 3.01
C TRP A 91 17.79 1.91 3.00
N GLY A 92 18.48 2.95 3.42
CA GLY A 92 19.95 2.95 3.53
C GLY A 92 20.45 1.87 4.49
N TRP A 93 19.79 1.73 5.64
CA TRP A 93 20.09 0.68 6.60
C TRP A 93 19.88 -0.72 5.99
N CYS A 94 18.80 -0.94 5.28
CA CYS A 94 18.52 -2.21 4.59
C CYS A 94 19.60 -2.54 3.57
N CYS A 95 20.04 -1.56 2.78
CA CYS A 95 21.13 -1.75 1.81
C CYS A 95 22.43 -2.14 2.50
N MET A 96 22.75 -1.50 3.62
CA MET A 96 23.92 -1.84 4.41
C MET A 96 23.86 -3.27 4.95
N MET A 97 22.70 -3.68 5.48
CA MET A 97 22.51 -5.03 6.00
C MET A 97 22.63 -6.08 4.90
N ARG A 98 22.16 -5.81 3.69
CA ARG A 98 22.32 -6.70 2.55
C ARG A 98 23.80 -6.87 2.18
N ARG A 99 24.60 -5.83 2.25
CA ARG A 99 26.05 -5.90 2.02
C ARG A 99 26.75 -6.77 3.04
N MET A 100 26.19 -6.85 4.24
CA MET A 100 26.69 -7.72 5.31
C MET A 100 26.18 -9.16 5.24
N GLY A 101 25.46 -9.50 4.17
CA GLY A 101 24.95 -10.85 3.96
C GLY A 101 23.60 -11.14 4.60
N VAL A 102 22.91 -10.14 5.12
CA VAL A 102 21.57 -10.29 5.70
C VAL A 102 20.52 -10.21 4.58
N LYS A 103 19.58 -11.14 4.58
CA LYS A 103 18.45 -11.11 3.66
C LYS A 103 17.41 -10.11 4.14
N VAL A 104 16.94 -9.25 3.25
CA VAL A 104 15.89 -8.27 3.53
C VAL A 104 14.70 -8.58 2.63
N TRP A 105 13.56 -8.88 3.24
CA TRP A 105 12.32 -9.19 2.52
C TRP A 105 11.29 -8.10 2.82
N ILE A 106 10.60 -7.66 1.77
CA ILE A 106 9.51 -6.71 1.88
C ILE A 106 8.21 -7.48 1.98
N VAL A 107 7.45 -7.21 3.05
CA VAL A 107 6.15 -7.83 3.30
C VAL A 107 5.09 -6.75 3.15
N SER A 108 4.06 -7.01 2.34
CA SER A 108 3.00 -6.05 2.09
C SER A 108 1.67 -6.75 1.86
N THR A 109 0.57 -6.07 2.23
CA THR A 109 -0.78 -6.47 1.86
C THR A 109 -1.20 -5.87 0.50
N GLY A 110 -0.36 -5.01 -0.09
CA GLY A 110 -0.62 -4.37 -1.38
C GLY A 110 -0.41 -5.29 -2.57
N HIS A 111 -0.89 -4.85 -3.72
CA HIS A 111 -0.68 -5.56 -4.98
C HIS A 111 0.78 -5.47 -5.41
N ILE A 112 1.36 -6.58 -5.85
CA ILE A 112 2.78 -6.65 -6.21
C ILE A 112 3.18 -5.66 -7.32
N ASP A 113 2.31 -5.40 -8.27
CA ASP A 113 2.59 -4.45 -9.35
C ASP A 113 2.71 -3.03 -8.81
N ASN A 114 1.95 -2.66 -7.79
CA ASN A 114 2.08 -1.37 -7.13
C ASN A 114 3.43 -1.24 -6.43
N ILE A 115 3.89 -2.30 -5.78
CA ILE A 115 5.20 -2.32 -5.12
C ILE A 115 6.31 -2.14 -6.15
N ARG A 116 6.25 -2.86 -7.26
CA ARG A 116 7.23 -2.77 -8.34
C ARG A 116 7.26 -1.38 -8.97
N ASN A 117 6.10 -0.76 -9.15
CA ASN A 117 6.00 0.57 -9.75
C ASN A 117 6.55 1.67 -8.84
N VAL A 118 6.46 1.49 -7.53
CA VAL A 118 6.98 2.45 -6.54
C VAL A 118 8.49 2.30 -6.38
N MET A 119 8.98 1.07 -6.38
CA MET A 119 10.42 0.78 -6.23
C MET A 119 11.16 0.93 -7.55
#